data_03cfb114d9f1e869128882b99ec1176e
#
_entry.id   03cfb114d9f1e869128882b99ec1176e
#
_cell.length_a   1.000
_cell.length_b   1.000
_cell.length_c   1.000
_cell.angle_alpha   90.00
_cell.angle_beta   90.00
_cell.angle_gamma   90.00
#
_symmetry.space_group_name_H-M   'P 1'
#
loop_
_entity.id
_entity.type
_entity.pdbx_description
1 polymer ?
#
loop_
_entity_poly.entity_id
_entity_poly.type
_entity_poly.pdbx_seq_one_letter_code
_entity_poly.pdbx_strand_id
1 'polypeptide(L)'
;MAETPYSREAMLTTGPLKAPFPWFGGKSLAAPLLWQAIGNVPNFVEPFAGSLAVLLNRPHVPKIETVNDKDGFVCNAWRALAADPDEVARWCDKPVNECDQHAVHTWLLAQRETLTTRLMGDPDYYDAQVAGRWIYGICCWIGSGWCSGDGPWQSIDGHLVHTGENGVKRQLVHLGTAGQGVHRQRVHLGQQGGGMGVHARHARGDRLYEWFAALQARLRYVRVCCGDWRRVMGPSVTLMHGLTGILLDPPYSAEEERDAGIYAVDDLKIAHDVRAWCLANGDHPLLRIVLCGYGDSHDELLEHGWRKVTWKANGGFGNQGNGQGRFNATQETLWCSPACLSTTQEQQLDLWSPCV
;
A
#
# COMPACT_ATOMS: atom_id res chain seq x y z
N MET A 1 -5.19 2.27 37.88
CA MET A 1 -3.99 2.41 37.05
C MET A 1 -4.40 3.22 35.85
N ALA A 2 -3.84 4.41 35.64
CA ALA A 2 -4.11 5.20 34.46
C ALA A 2 -3.59 4.42 33.25
N GLU A 3 -4.46 4.11 32.29
CA GLU A 3 -4.07 3.55 31.01
C GLU A 3 -3.10 4.51 30.37
N THR A 4 -1.88 4.03 30.07
CA THR A 4 -0.95 4.83 29.30
C THR A 4 -1.58 5.07 27.92
N PRO A 5 -1.52 6.30 27.36
CA PRO A 5 -2.14 6.62 26.06
C PRO A 5 -1.57 5.83 24.87
N TYR A 6 -0.70 4.88 25.13
CA TYR A 6 0.00 4.02 24.19
C TYR A 6 -0.27 2.51 24.39
N SER A 7 -1.37 2.13 25.07
CA SER A 7 -1.74 0.71 25.15
C SER A 7 -2.14 0.21 23.75
N ARG A 8 -1.86 -1.10 23.46
CA ARG A 8 -2.27 -1.71 22.20
C ARG A 8 -3.79 -1.66 21.97
N GLU A 9 -4.56 -1.64 23.04
CA GLU A 9 -6.01 -1.49 23.03
C GLU A 9 -6.43 -0.07 22.61
N ALA A 10 -5.70 0.97 23.02
CA ALA A 10 -5.96 2.35 22.58
C ALA A 10 -5.80 2.53 21.05
N MET A 11 -5.01 1.68 20.38
CA MET A 11 -4.86 1.70 18.94
C MET A 11 -6.15 1.39 18.17
N LEU A 12 -7.09 0.65 18.77
CA LEU A 12 -8.38 0.33 18.16
C LEU A 12 -9.41 1.45 18.33
N THR A 13 -9.18 2.40 19.22
CA THR A 13 -10.14 3.48 19.55
C THR A 13 -10.09 4.64 18.56
N THR A 14 -9.05 4.75 17.75
CA THR A 14 -8.85 5.86 16.80
C THR A 14 -9.60 5.69 15.47
N GLY A 15 -10.31 4.57 15.28
CA GLY A 15 -10.96 4.24 14.00
C GLY A 15 -9.97 3.82 12.89
N PRO A 16 -10.46 3.48 11.69
CA PRO A 16 -9.61 3.03 10.60
C PRO A 16 -8.70 4.17 10.12
N LEU A 17 -7.39 3.92 10.15
CA LEU A 17 -6.38 4.83 9.64
C LEU A 17 -6.17 4.61 8.13
N LYS A 18 -5.67 5.63 7.46
CA LYS A 18 -5.32 5.57 6.03
C LYS A 18 -3.87 5.95 5.82
N ALA A 19 -3.28 5.43 4.74
CA ALA A 19 -1.98 5.91 4.29
C ALA A 19 -2.02 7.40 3.97
N PRO A 20 -0.94 8.15 4.25
CA PRO A 20 -0.86 9.57 3.96
C PRO A 20 -0.55 9.89 2.50
N PHE A 21 -0.61 8.88 1.63
CA PHE A 21 -0.34 9.00 0.21
C PHE A 21 -1.27 8.09 -0.61
N PRO A 22 -1.54 8.45 -1.88
CA PRO A 22 -2.26 7.57 -2.79
C PRO A 22 -1.37 6.38 -3.17
N TRP A 23 -1.99 5.20 -3.30
CA TRP A 23 -1.29 3.99 -3.73
C TRP A 23 -2.15 3.18 -4.70
N PHE A 24 -1.56 2.71 -5.79
CA PHE A 24 -2.24 1.87 -6.76
C PHE A 24 -2.50 0.48 -6.17
N GLY A 25 -3.65 -0.11 -6.49
CA GLY A 25 -4.00 -1.43 -5.97
C GLY A 25 -4.31 -1.45 -4.47
N GLY A 26 -4.42 -0.28 -3.81
CA GLY A 26 -4.69 -0.20 -2.37
C GLY A 26 -5.93 -0.98 -1.94
N LYS A 27 -5.77 -1.92 -1.00
CA LYS A 27 -6.80 -2.89 -0.57
C LYS A 27 -7.71 -2.36 0.55
N SER A 28 -7.89 -1.02 0.69
CA SER A 28 -8.70 -0.46 1.77
C SER A 28 -10.16 -0.96 1.77
N LEU A 29 -10.75 -1.15 0.60
CA LEU A 29 -12.11 -1.68 0.45
C LEU A 29 -12.18 -3.19 0.66
N ALA A 30 -11.11 -3.92 0.35
CA ALA A 30 -11.00 -5.36 0.58
C ALA A 30 -10.63 -5.68 2.03
N ALA A 31 -10.10 -4.74 2.81
CA ALA A 31 -9.58 -4.99 4.15
C ALA A 31 -10.57 -5.70 5.08
N PRO A 32 -11.88 -5.34 5.13
CA PRO A 32 -12.84 -6.08 5.95
C PRO A 32 -12.98 -7.54 5.54
N LEU A 33 -13.01 -7.83 4.24
CA LEU A 33 -13.12 -9.19 3.70
C LEU A 33 -11.84 -9.99 3.97
N LEU A 34 -10.67 -9.37 3.81
CA LEU A 34 -9.38 -9.96 4.11
C LEU A 34 -9.29 -10.34 5.60
N TRP A 35 -9.71 -9.44 6.50
CA TRP A 35 -9.71 -9.74 7.93
C TRP A 35 -10.76 -10.77 8.35
N GLN A 36 -11.86 -10.93 7.59
CA GLN A 36 -12.78 -12.05 7.80
C GLN A 36 -12.08 -13.38 7.49
N ALA A 37 -11.37 -13.47 6.37
CA ALA A 37 -10.65 -14.69 5.97
C ALA A 37 -9.47 -14.99 6.91
N ILE A 38 -8.68 -13.98 7.28
CA ILE A 38 -7.52 -14.13 8.18
C ILE A 38 -7.96 -14.33 9.64
N GLY A 39 -8.96 -13.56 10.09
CA GLY A 39 -9.44 -13.58 11.48
C GLY A 39 -8.44 -13.00 12.47
N ASN A 40 -8.68 -13.22 13.77
CA ASN A 40 -7.77 -12.78 14.81
C ASN A 40 -6.57 -13.71 14.91
N VAL A 41 -5.41 -13.24 14.49
CA VAL A 41 -4.14 -13.98 14.51
C VAL A 41 -3.11 -13.27 15.41
N PRO A 42 -2.28 -13.99 16.16
CA PRO A 42 -1.21 -13.38 16.96
C PRO A 42 -0.10 -12.77 16.09
N ASN A 43 0.16 -13.30 14.93
CA ASN A 43 1.18 -12.84 13.98
C ASN A 43 0.57 -12.48 12.63
N PHE A 44 0.98 -11.36 12.04
CA PHE A 44 0.54 -10.92 10.71
C PHE A 44 1.74 -10.49 9.87
N VAL A 45 1.78 -10.94 8.64
CA VAL A 45 2.89 -10.66 7.70
C VAL A 45 2.33 -10.11 6.39
N GLU A 46 2.85 -8.95 5.96
CA GLU A 46 2.48 -8.27 4.71
C GLU A 46 3.76 -7.98 3.91
N PRO A 47 4.22 -8.91 3.03
CA PRO A 47 5.49 -8.82 2.32
C PRO A 47 5.54 -7.77 1.21
N PHE A 48 4.39 -7.28 0.78
CA PHE A 48 4.18 -6.25 -0.24
C PHE A 48 3.41 -5.10 0.40
N ALA A 49 4.11 -4.31 1.22
CA ALA A 49 3.48 -3.38 2.16
C ALA A 49 2.69 -2.26 1.49
N GLY A 50 3.23 -1.65 0.43
CA GLY A 50 2.61 -0.52 -0.24
C GLY A 50 2.03 0.51 0.72
N SER A 51 0.72 0.71 0.66
CA SER A 51 0.00 1.66 1.52
C SER A 51 -0.38 1.13 2.90
N LEU A 52 -0.02 -0.11 3.26
CA LEU A 52 -0.43 -0.76 4.51
C LEU A 52 -1.96 -0.74 4.75
N ALA A 53 -2.75 -0.69 3.69
CA ALA A 53 -4.19 -0.49 3.79
C ALA A 53 -4.88 -1.57 4.63
N VAL A 54 -4.40 -2.80 4.58
CA VAL A 54 -4.97 -3.92 5.34
C VAL A 54 -4.50 -3.89 6.79
N LEU A 55 -3.21 -3.69 7.04
CA LEU A 55 -2.65 -3.55 8.38
C LEU A 55 -3.31 -2.40 9.16
N LEU A 56 -3.46 -1.23 8.51
CA LEU A 56 -4.04 -0.04 9.14
C LEU A 56 -5.54 -0.20 9.46
N ASN A 57 -6.23 -1.10 8.77
CA ASN A 57 -7.64 -1.44 8.99
C ASN A 57 -7.84 -2.72 9.81
N ARG A 58 -6.81 -3.22 10.50
CA ARG A 58 -6.92 -4.41 11.34
C ARG A 58 -7.92 -4.18 12.48
N PRO A 59 -9.00 -5.02 12.59
CA PRO A 59 -10.02 -4.86 13.63
C PRO A 59 -9.64 -5.50 14.97
N HIS A 60 -8.47 -6.15 15.06
CA HIS A 60 -8.01 -6.90 16.23
C HIS A 60 -6.80 -6.25 16.86
N VAL A 61 -6.64 -6.39 18.17
CA VAL A 61 -5.44 -5.92 18.88
C VAL A 61 -4.19 -6.62 18.34
N PRO A 62 -3.22 -5.89 17.77
CA PRO A 62 -2.04 -6.47 17.17
C PRO A 62 -1.09 -7.01 18.26
N LYS A 63 -0.46 -8.17 17.99
CA LYS A 63 0.62 -8.70 18.85
C LYS A 63 1.96 -8.59 18.13
N ILE A 64 2.10 -9.24 16.98
CA ILE A 64 3.31 -9.24 16.16
C ILE A 64 2.88 -8.90 14.74
N GLU A 65 3.52 -7.92 14.15
CA GLU A 65 3.27 -7.50 12.77
C GLU A 65 4.59 -7.25 12.06
N THR A 66 4.73 -7.82 10.87
CA THR A 66 5.91 -7.64 10.02
C THR A 66 5.46 -7.26 8.63
N VAL A 67 5.98 -6.15 8.13
CA VAL A 67 5.73 -5.69 6.77
C VAL A 67 7.05 -5.56 6.04
N ASN A 68 7.00 -5.70 4.73
CA ASN A 68 8.18 -5.55 3.88
C ASN A 68 7.78 -4.93 2.55
N ASP A 69 8.69 -4.19 1.96
CA ASP A 69 8.57 -3.75 0.58
C ASP A 69 9.93 -3.76 -0.10
N LYS A 70 9.96 -3.89 -1.41
CA LYS A 70 11.18 -3.78 -2.22
C LYS A 70 11.53 -2.31 -2.48
N ASP A 71 10.52 -1.41 -2.45
CA ASP A 71 10.73 0.02 -2.64
C ASP A 71 11.26 0.68 -1.35
N GLY A 72 12.51 1.16 -1.42
CA GLY A 72 13.15 1.85 -0.32
C GLY A 72 12.43 3.12 0.11
N PHE A 73 11.74 3.83 -0.79
CA PHE A 73 10.97 5.02 -0.41
C PHE A 73 9.74 4.68 0.43
N VAL A 74 9.04 3.59 0.07
CA VAL A 74 7.89 3.08 0.84
C VAL A 74 8.34 2.65 2.23
N CYS A 75 9.39 1.84 2.32
CA CYS A 75 9.93 1.39 3.61
C CYS A 75 10.41 2.54 4.48
N ASN A 76 11.11 3.51 3.88
CA ASN A 76 11.56 4.70 4.57
C ASN A 76 10.42 5.56 5.08
N ALA A 77 9.37 5.75 4.28
CA ALA A 77 8.19 6.51 4.69
C ALA A 77 7.53 5.91 5.93
N TRP A 78 7.36 4.59 5.96
CA TRP A 78 6.76 3.91 7.10
C TRP A 78 7.66 3.88 8.34
N ARG A 79 8.99 3.68 8.19
CA ARG A 79 9.93 3.76 9.31
C ARG A 79 10.01 5.18 9.87
N ALA A 80 10.10 6.19 9.03
CA ALA A 80 10.17 7.59 9.46
C ALA A 80 8.88 8.03 10.16
N LEU A 81 7.71 7.65 9.67
CA LEU A 81 6.43 7.92 10.33
C LEU A 81 6.32 7.21 11.70
N ALA A 82 6.89 6.02 11.83
CA ALA A 82 6.91 5.30 13.11
C ALA A 82 7.88 5.94 14.13
N ALA A 83 8.97 6.54 13.67
CA ALA A 83 10.02 7.07 14.53
C ALA A 83 9.88 8.58 14.79
N ASP A 84 9.67 9.39 13.76
CA ASP A 84 9.73 10.86 13.81
C ASP A 84 8.65 11.51 12.93
N PRO A 85 7.36 11.38 13.29
CA PRO A 85 6.23 11.85 12.50
C PRO A 85 6.21 13.36 12.33
N ASP A 86 6.67 14.12 13.35
CA ASP A 86 6.65 15.58 13.30
C ASP A 86 7.65 16.11 12.28
N GLU A 87 8.84 15.52 12.20
CA GLU A 87 9.81 15.90 11.20
C GLU A 87 9.36 15.52 9.78
N VAL A 88 8.73 14.34 9.61
CA VAL A 88 8.10 13.96 8.34
C VAL A 88 7.02 14.95 7.95
N ALA A 89 6.14 15.33 8.90
CA ALA A 89 5.08 16.32 8.67
C ALA A 89 5.63 17.66 8.23
N ARG A 90 6.69 18.14 8.87
CA ARG A 90 7.38 19.38 8.52
C ARG A 90 7.84 19.41 7.05
N TRP A 91 8.32 18.28 6.53
CA TRP A 91 8.73 18.15 5.13
C TRP A 91 7.57 17.99 4.16
N CYS A 92 6.41 17.53 4.62
CA CYS A 92 5.18 17.45 3.83
C CYS A 92 4.42 18.78 3.78
N ASP A 93 4.49 19.60 4.84
CA ASP A 93 3.69 20.82 4.98
C ASP A 93 4.27 21.98 4.19
N LYS A 94 4.17 21.89 2.88
CA LYS A 94 4.67 22.89 1.93
C LYS A 94 3.57 23.35 0.98
N PRO A 95 3.66 24.59 0.44
CA PRO A 95 2.89 25.01 -0.72
C PRO A 95 3.20 24.10 -1.92
N VAL A 96 2.18 23.79 -2.71
CA VAL A 96 2.36 23.03 -3.95
C VAL A 96 2.76 23.98 -5.07
N ASN A 97 3.94 23.75 -5.64
CA ASN A 97 4.35 24.39 -6.88
C ASN A 97 5.16 23.41 -7.75
N GLU A 98 5.13 23.64 -9.05
CA GLU A 98 5.70 22.72 -10.03
C GLU A 98 7.24 22.71 -9.97
N CYS A 99 7.88 23.86 -9.77
CA CYS A 99 9.35 23.96 -9.70
C CYS A 99 9.89 23.18 -8.51
N ASP A 100 9.29 23.35 -7.32
CA ASP A 100 9.70 22.62 -6.12
C ASP A 100 9.48 21.12 -6.29
N GLN A 101 8.36 20.71 -6.92
CA GLN A 101 8.06 19.31 -7.17
C GLN A 101 9.10 18.65 -8.08
N HIS A 102 9.54 19.34 -9.15
CA HIS A 102 10.58 18.86 -10.05
C HIS A 102 11.93 18.76 -9.35
N ALA A 103 12.30 19.78 -8.58
CA ALA A 103 13.55 19.78 -7.80
C ALA A 103 13.57 18.64 -6.77
N VAL A 104 12.45 18.43 -6.08
CA VAL A 104 12.28 17.32 -5.12
C VAL A 104 12.38 15.97 -5.82
N HIS A 105 11.77 15.80 -6.99
CA HIS A 105 11.85 14.55 -7.76
C HIS A 105 13.29 14.20 -8.13
N THR A 106 14.03 15.15 -8.72
CA THR A 106 15.44 14.96 -9.09
C THR A 106 16.29 14.62 -7.86
N TRP A 107 16.07 15.33 -6.76
CA TRP A 107 16.80 15.09 -5.51
C TRP A 107 16.51 13.70 -4.93
N LEU A 108 15.24 13.23 -4.97
CA LEU A 108 14.86 11.90 -4.50
C LEU A 108 15.49 10.79 -5.35
N LEU A 109 15.49 10.94 -6.67
CA LEU A 109 16.12 9.95 -7.56
C LEU A 109 17.60 9.77 -7.23
N ALA A 110 18.32 10.84 -6.89
CA ALA A 110 19.73 10.75 -6.48
C ALA A 110 19.94 10.03 -5.13
N GLN A 111 18.90 9.92 -4.28
CA GLN A 111 19.00 9.22 -2.98
C GLN A 111 18.67 7.72 -3.07
N ARG A 112 18.04 7.26 -4.12
CA ARG A 112 17.38 5.96 -4.23
C ARG A 112 18.25 4.77 -3.83
N GLU A 113 19.42 4.62 -4.46
CA GLU A 113 20.30 3.47 -4.21
C GLU A 113 20.90 3.50 -2.79
N THR A 114 21.37 4.66 -2.37
CA THR A 114 21.95 4.85 -1.04
C THR A 114 20.90 4.60 0.04
N LEU A 115 19.69 5.13 -0.13
CA LEU A 115 18.57 4.92 0.78
C LEU A 115 18.26 3.43 0.93
N THR A 116 18.04 2.73 -0.18
CA THR A 116 17.70 1.31 -0.19
C THR A 116 18.78 0.47 0.48
N THR A 117 20.06 0.72 0.15
CA THR A 117 21.20 0.03 0.74
C THR A 117 21.26 0.21 2.25
N ARG A 118 21.03 1.43 2.74
CA ARG A 118 21.04 1.73 4.18
C ARG A 118 19.86 1.05 4.90
N LEU A 119 18.66 1.11 4.33
CA LEU A 119 17.47 0.47 4.89
C LEU A 119 17.61 -1.06 4.99
N MET A 120 18.29 -1.68 4.02
CA MET A 120 18.56 -3.11 4.04
C MET A 120 19.63 -3.53 5.05
N GLY A 121 20.61 -2.65 5.29
CA GLY A 121 21.76 -2.91 6.18
C GLY A 121 21.52 -2.51 7.63
N ASP A 122 20.63 -1.56 7.88
CA ASP A 122 20.33 -1.03 9.22
C ASP A 122 18.82 -1.04 9.46
N PRO A 123 18.31 -1.88 10.37
CA PRO A 123 16.87 -1.98 10.66
C PRO A 123 16.30 -0.72 11.33
N ASP A 124 17.13 0.08 11.99
CA ASP A 124 16.73 1.28 12.71
C ASP A 124 16.89 2.56 11.85
N TYR A 125 17.51 2.43 10.67
CA TYR A 125 17.70 3.56 9.78
C TYR A 125 16.40 4.05 9.16
N TYR A 126 16.23 5.37 9.18
CA TYR A 126 15.24 6.13 8.42
C TYR A 126 15.79 7.52 8.08
N ASP A 127 15.16 8.18 7.11
CA ASP A 127 15.41 9.57 6.76
C ASP A 127 14.07 10.30 6.63
N ALA A 128 13.77 11.16 7.61
CA ALA A 128 12.52 11.89 7.69
C ALA A 128 12.36 12.93 6.57
N GLN A 129 13.46 13.52 6.10
CA GLN A 129 13.45 14.47 4.98
C GLN A 129 13.10 13.77 3.68
N VAL A 130 13.71 12.62 3.41
CA VAL A 130 13.38 11.79 2.24
C VAL A 130 11.92 11.35 2.31
N ALA A 131 11.48 10.87 3.48
CA ALA A 131 10.10 10.41 3.69
C ALA A 131 9.09 11.53 3.41
N GLY A 132 9.24 12.68 4.05
CA GLY A 132 8.31 13.80 3.88
C GLY A 132 8.31 14.37 2.47
N ARG A 133 9.46 14.49 1.83
CA ARG A 133 9.56 14.91 0.42
C ARG A 133 8.93 13.90 -0.54
N TRP A 134 9.11 12.61 -0.29
CA TRP A 134 8.50 11.57 -1.11
C TRP A 134 6.98 11.55 -0.95
N ILE A 135 6.46 11.60 0.28
CA ILE A 135 5.01 11.67 0.57
C ILE A 135 4.40 12.93 -0.06
N TYR A 136 5.02 14.09 0.11
CA TYR A 136 4.58 15.33 -0.53
C TYR A 136 4.48 15.17 -2.04
N GLY A 137 5.53 14.65 -2.65
CA GLY A 137 5.62 14.53 -4.09
C GLY A 137 4.59 13.56 -4.67
N ILE A 138 4.43 12.36 -4.11
CA ILE A 138 3.45 11.38 -4.61
C ILE A 138 2.01 11.90 -4.48
N CYS A 139 1.71 12.73 -3.49
CA CYS A 139 0.40 13.39 -3.35
C CYS A 139 0.15 14.47 -4.40
N CYS A 140 1.22 15.09 -4.91
CA CYS A 140 1.15 16.20 -5.86
C CYS A 140 1.40 15.78 -7.31
N TRP A 141 1.94 14.56 -7.54
CA TRP A 141 2.29 14.08 -8.87
C TRP A 141 1.06 13.77 -9.71
N ILE A 142 1.15 14.07 -11.00
CA ILE A 142 0.11 13.73 -11.97
C ILE A 142 0.62 12.61 -12.87
N GLY A 143 -0.07 11.49 -12.88
CA GLY A 143 0.31 10.32 -13.66
C GLY A 143 1.02 9.25 -12.84
N SER A 144 1.59 8.27 -13.51
CA SER A 144 2.40 7.20 -12.95
C SER A 144 3.88 7.62 -12.83
N GLY A 145 4.69 6.80 -12.15
CA GLY A 145 6.15 6.90 -12.23
C GLY A 145 6.79 7.89 -11.24
N TRP A 146 6.11 8.27 -10.15
CA TRP A 146 6.78 9.05 -9.10
C TRP A 146 7.94 8.25 -8.51
N CYS A 147 9.15 8.73 -8.75
CA CYS A 147 10.41 8.10 -8.32
C CYS A 147 10.62 6.64 -8.79
N SER A 148 9.87 6.15 -9.81
CA SER A 148 10.10 4.81 -10.37
C SER A 148 11.31 4.77 -11.32
N GLY A 149 11.59 5.86 -11.99
CA GLY A 149 12.57 5.94 -13.08
C GLY A 149 11.95 5.68 -14.46
N ASP A 150 10.72 5.15 -14.53
CA ASP A 150 10.06 4.71 -15.77
C ASP A 150 8.94 5.66 -16.23
N GLY A 151 8.79 6.79 -15.54
CA GLY A 151 7.79 7.81 -15.90
C GLY A 151 8.18 8.64 -17.12
N PRO A 152 7.24 9.44 -17.66
CA PRO A 152 7.48 10.30 -18.82
C PRO A 152 8.50 11.42 -18.57
N TRP A 153 8.92 11.58 -17.34
CA TRP A 153 9.92 12.55 -16.93
C TRP A 153 11.15 11.83 -16.40
N GLN A 154 12.28 12.01 -17.09
CA GLN A 154 13.57 11.44 -16.69
C GLN A 154 14.54 12.54 -16.33
N SER A 155 15.40 12.29 -15.36
CA SER A 155 16.51 13.19 -15.04
C SER A 155 17.68 12.89 -15.98
N ILE A 156 17.95 13.78 -16.93
CA ILE A 156 19.10 13.71 -17.84
C ILE A 156 20.00 14.90 -17.53
N ASP A 157 21.26 14.64 -17.19
CA ASP A 157 22.27 15.67 -16.83
C ASP A 157 21.76 16.67 -15.76
N GLY A 158 21.00 16.18 -14.77
CA GLY A 158 20.46 17.02 -13.69
C GLY A 158 19.24 17.88 -14.08
N HIS A 159 18.74 17.73 -15.31
CA HIS A 159 17.54 18.38 -15.80
C HIS A 159 16.40 17.39 -15.98
N LEU A 160 15.19 17.81 -15.62
CA LEU A 160 14.01 17.01 -15.84
C LEU A 160 13.58 17.15 -17.30
N VAL A 161 13.73 16.06 -18.07
CA VAL A 161 13.38 16.02 -19.50
C VAL A 161 12.17 15.15 -19.70
N HIS A 162 11.19 15.64 -20.45
CA HIS A 162 10.03 14.84 -20.88
C HIS A 162 10.43 13.98 -22.08
N THR A 163 10.62 12.71 -21.88
CA THR A 163 11.10 11.78 -22.92
C THR A 163 10.03 11.39 -23.94
N GLY A 164 8.77 11.61 -23.64
CA GLY A 164 7.66 11.47 -24.59
C GLY A 164 7.28 10.05 -25.04
N GLU A 165 8.12 9.06 -24.76
CA GLU A 165 7.94 7.71 -25.33
C GLU A 165 6.93 6.84 -24.57
N ASN A 166 6.71 7.08 -23.27
CA ASN A 166 5.72 6.38 -22.45
C ASN A 166 4.72 7.35 -21.80
N GLY A 167 4.56 8.51 -22.39
CA GLY A 167 3.65 9.52 -21.87
C GLY A 167 2.21 9.01 -21.96
N VAL A 168 1.57 8.76 -20.81
CA VAL A 168 0.13 8.99 -20.74
C VAL A 168 -0.11 10.30 -21.48
N LYS A 169 -0.83 10.24 -22.62
CA LYS A 169 -1.27 11.45 -23.30
C LYS A 169 -1.77 12.38 -22.22
N ARG A 170 -1.11 13.51 -21.97
CA ARG A 170 -1.64 14.56 -21.11
C ARG A 170 -3.00 14.91 -21.70
N GLN A 171 -4.02 14.18 -21.34
CA GLN A 171 -5.35 14.72 -21.43
C GLN A 171 -5.25 15.93 -20.51
N LEU A 172 -5.45 17.10 -21.13
CA LEU A 172 -5.69 18.34 -20.40
C LEU A 172 -6.37 17.95 -19.11
N VAL A 173 -5.81 18.37 -17.99
CA VAL A 173 -6.33 18.08 -16.66
C VAL A 173 -7.84 18.11 -16.80
N HIS A 174 -8.48 16.95 -16.75
CA HIS A 174 -9.92 16.92 -16.84
C HIS A 174 -10.34 17.70 -15.61
N LEU A 175 -10.71 18.95 -15.83
CA LEU A 175 -11.37 19.78 -14.85
C LEU A 175 -12.73 19.12 -14.65
N GLY A 176 -12.68 17.93 -14.02
CA GLY A 176 -13.83 17.13 -13.75
C GLY A 176 -14.79 18.01 -13.00
N THR A 177 -16.02 17.93 -13.44
CA THR A 177 -17.21 18.38 -12.78
C THR A 177 -16.91 18.95 -11.41
N ALA A 178 -16.93 20.24 -11.29
CA ALA A 178 -17.01 20.97 -10.06
C ALA A 178 -16.04 22.13 -9.88
N GLY A 179 -15.45 22.68 -10.94
CA GLY A 179 -14.64 23.89 -10.72
C GLY A 179 -13.62 23.75 -9.58
N GLN A 180 -13.37 22.53 -9.15
CA GLN A 180 -12.33 22.20 -8.21
C GLN A 180 -11.04 22.27 -9.00
N GLY A 181 -10.57 23.49 -9.18
CA GLY A 181 -9.26 23.75 -9.67
C GLY A 181 -8.28 22.81 -8.99
N VAL A 182 -7.10 22.67 -9.50
CA VAL A 182 -6.03 21.79 -9.03
C VAL A 182 -5.90 21.85 -7.49
N HIS A 183 -6.90 21.34 -6.78
CA HIS A 183 -6.84 21.01 -5.36
C HIS A 183 -6.10 19.70 -5.23
N ARG A 184 -4.84 19.72 -5.66
CA ARG A 184 -3.90 18.67 -5.34
C ARG A 184 -3.79 18.68 -3.83
N GLN A 185 -4.33 17.65 -3.23
CA GLN A 185 -4.26 17.48 -1.79
C GLN A 185 -2.80 17.31 -1.43
N ARG A 186 -2.28 18.14 -0.55
CA ARG A 186 -0.88 18.10 -0.14
C ARG A 186 -0.47 16.75 0.41
N VAL A 187 -1.28 16.14 1.18
CA VAL A 187 -1.20 14.81 1.72
C VAL A 187 -2.62 14.28 1.68
N HIS A 188 -2.85 13.02 1.40
CA HIS A 188 -4.20 12.47 1.28
C HIS A 188 -4.93 12.50 2.62
N LEU A 189 -5.46 13.66 2.97
CA LEU A 189 -6.28 13.90 4.16
C LEU A 189 -7.70 13.41 3.89
N GLY A 190 -7.98 12.16 3.64
CA GLY A 190 -9.30 11.58 3.46
C GLY A 190 -10.44 12.51 3.01
N GLN A 191 -11.59 12.00 2.65
CA GLN A 191 -12.73 12.78 2.11
C GLN A 191 -13.24 13.92 3.01
N GLN A 192 -12.91 13.93 4.30
CA GLN A 192 -13.29 15.02 5.21
C GLN A 192 -12.47 16.31 5.02
N GLY A 193 -11.38 16.28 4.27
CA GLY A 193 -10.53 17.42 3.94
C GLY A 193 -10.83 18.06 2.58
N GLY A 194 -11.83 17.57 1.84
CA GLY A 194 -12.16 18.06 0.51
C GLY A 194 -12.60 19.54 0.52
N GLY A 195 -11.84 20.37 -0.20
CA GLY A 195 -12.40 21.60 -0.77
C GLY A 195 -12.42 22.86 0.08
N MET A 196 -11.83 22.92 1.23
CA MET A 196 -11.70 24.19 1.95
C MET A 196 -10.44 24.92 1.47
N GLY A 197 -10.65 26.06 0.81
CA GLY A 197 -9.59 26.85 0.16
C GLY A 197 -8.46 27.29 1.08
N VAL A 198 -7.52 28.04 0.48
CA VAL A 198 -6.26 28.57 1.05
C VAL A 198 -6.41 29.25 2.44
N HIS A 199 -7.61 29.56 2.87
CA HIS A 199 -7.91 30.26 4.13
C HIS A 199 -7.96 29.37 5.39
N ALA A 200 -7.86 28.04 5.26
CA ALA A 200 -7.85 27.11 6.40
C ALA A 200 -6.43 26.68 6.83
N ARG A 201 -5.44 27.58 6.71
CA ARG A 201 -4.03 27.27 6.97
C ARG A 201 -3.73 26.69 8.35
N HIS A 202 -4.36 27.22 9.40
CA HIS A 202 -4.09 26.76 10.77
C HIS A 202 -4.74 25.40 11.07
N ALA A 203 -5.98 25.18 10.66
CA ALA A 203 -6.67 23.92 10.92
C ALA A 203 -6.13 22.71 10.11
N ARG A 204 -5.36 22.94 9.04
CA ARG A 204 -4.74 21.87 8.24
C ARG A 204 -3.40 21.42 8.81
N GLY A 205 -2.57 22.36 9.28
CA GLY A 205 -1.29 22.03 9.89
C GLY A 205 -1.49 21.09 11.07
N ASP A 206 -2.34 21.48 12.02
CA ASP A 206 -2.61 20.68 13.22
C ASP A 206 -3.12 19.27 12.87
N ARG A 207 -4.05 19.14 11.91
CA ARG A 207 -4.58 17.84 11.47
C ARG A 207 -3.53 16.91 10.81
N LEU A 208 -2.55 17.47 10.12
CA LEU A 208 -1.46 16.68 9.54
C LEU A 208 -0.62 16.04 10.64
N TYR A 209 -0.23 16.84 11.63
CA TYR A 209 0.56 16.39 12.78
C TYR A 209 -0.22 15.38 13.64
N GLU A 210 -1.49 15.67 13.94
CA GLU A 210 -2.38 14.73 14.65
C GLU A 210 -2.50 13.38 13.91
N TRP A 211 -2.67 13.42 12.60
CA TRP A 211 -2.75 12.20 11.81
C TRP A 211 -1.46 11.41 11.80
N PHE A 212 -0.32 12.08 11.63
CA PHE A 212 0.98 11.41 11.66
C PHE A 212 1.31 10.87 13.05
N ALA A 213 0.92 11.54 14.11
CA ALA A 213 1.01 11.03 15.48
C ALA A 213 0.13 9.76 15.68
N ALA A 214 -1.07 9.73 15.11
CA ALA A 214 -1.92 8.54 15.14
C ALA A 214 -1.30 7.37 14.33
N LEU A 215 -0.69 7.65 13.18
CA LEU A 215 0.07 6.64 12.41
C LEU A 215 1.28 6.15 13.21
N GLN A 216 2.03 7.03 13.86
CA GLN A 216 3.15 6.65 14.74
C GLN A 216 2.69 5.69 15.83
N ALA A 217 1.63 6.04 16.54
CA ALA A 217 1.07 5.18 17.59
C ALA A 217 0.71 3.80 17.05
N ARG A 218 0.10 3.72 15.86
CA ARG A 218 -0.28 2.45 15.21
C ARG A 218 0.94 1.64 14.76
N LEU A 219 1.96 2.30 14.24
CA LEU A 219 3.13 1.66 13.65
C LEU A 219 4.23 1.30 14.66
N ARG A 220 4.16 1.80 15.89
CA ARG A 220 5.20 1.68 16.92
C ARG A 220 5.72 0.26 17.14
N TYR A 221 4.89 -0.75 16.93
CA TYR A 221 5.24 -2.16 17.13
C TYR A 221 5.28 -2.96 15.82
N VAL A 222 5.20 -2.28 14.68
CA VAL A 222 5.29 -2.90 13.36
C VAL A 222 6.74 -2.97 12.94
N ARG A 223 7.21 -4.15 12.57
CA ARG A 223 8.54 -4.35 11.99
C ARG A 223 8.48 -4.04 10.50
N VAL A 224 9.12 -2.96 10.07
CA VAL A 224 9.20 -2.55 8.66
C VAL A 224 10.53 -3.01 8.09
N CYS A 225 10.51 -4.04 7.26
CA CYS A 225 11.65 -4.58 6.53
C CYS A 225 11.74 -3.95 5.13
N CYS A 226 12.93 -3.98 4.54
CA CYS A 226 13.16 -3.51 3.17
C CYS A 226 13.88 -4.57 2.36
N GLY A 227 13.44 -4.83 1.14
CA GLY A 227 14.10 -5.74 0.20
C GLY A 227 13.17 -6.82 -0.36
N ASP A 228 13.77 -7.91 -0.85
CA ASP A 228 13.02 -9.02 -1.43
C ASP A 228 11.99 -9.59 -0.43
N TRP A 229 10.80 -9.89 -0.90
CA TRP A 229 9.67 -10.37 -0.10
C TRP A 229 9.98 -11.67 0.67
N ARG A 230 10.86 -12.53 0.13
CA ARG A 230 11.26 -13.79 0.77
C ARG A 230 11.96 -13.60 2.10
N ARG A 231 12.53 -12.42 2.35
CA ARG A 231 13.22 -12.08 3.62
C ARG A 231 12.29 -12.23 4.84
N VAL A 232 10.99 -11.99 4.66
CA VAL A 232 10.01 -12.08 5.74
C VAL A 232 9.12 -13.31 5.64
N MET A 233 9.43 -14.24 4.73
CA MET A 233 8.63 -15.44 4.49
C MET A 233 9.26 -16.73 5.03
N GLY A 234 10.38 -16.63 5.73
CA GLY A 234 11.01 -17.77 6.38
C GLY A 234 10.28 -18.22 7.67
N PRO A 235 10.51 -19.47 8.12
CA PRO A 235 9.83 -20.06 9.29
C PRO A 235 9.98 -19.23 10.59
N SER A 236 11.09 -18.52 10.76
CA SER A 236 11.33 -17.64 11.92
C SER A 236 10.33 -16.48 12.00
N VAL A 237 9.77 -16.04 10.89
CA VAL A 237 8.78 -14.98 10.85
C VAL A 237 7.36 -15.55 10.76
N THR A 238 7.17 -16.63 10.01
CA THR A 238 5.84 -17.14 9.67
C THR A 238 5.32 -18.23 10.61
N LEU A 239 6.19 -19.04 11.22
CA LEU A 239 5.77 -20.21 12.01
C LEU A 239 6.08 -20.11 13.51
N MET A 240 7.19 -19.47 13.90
CA MET A 240 7.64 -19.46 15.31
C MET A 240 6.74 -18.65 16.25
N HIS A 241 5.83 -17.85 15.70
CA HIS A 241 4.92 -17.00 16.47
C HIS A 241 3.49 -17.55 16.56
N GLY A 242 3.29 -18.82 16.19
CA GLY A 242 1.98 -19.50 16.20
C GLY A 242 1.16 -19.15 14.95
N LEU A 243 -0.18 -19.14 15.09
CA LEU A 243 -1.08 -18.89 13.98
C LEU A 243 -0.77 -17.53 13.32
N THR A 244 -0.46 -17.57 12.04
CA THR A 244 0.00 -16.42 11.27
C THR A 244 -0.95 -16.14 10.10
N GLY A 245 -1.41 -14.89 10.01
CA GLY A 245 -2.06 -14.36 8.81
C GLY A 245 -1.02 -13.80 7.84
N ILE A 246 -1.13 -14.14 6.58
CA ILE A 246 -0.21 -13.67 5.54
C ILE A 246 -1.05 -13.07 4.42
N LEU A 247 -0.76 -11.81 4.08
CA LEU A 247 -1.33 -11.15 2.92
C LEU A 247 -0.28 -11.04 1.82
N LEU A 248 -0.53 -11.65 0.69
CA LEU A 248 0.30 -11.60 -0.50
C LEU A 248 -0.41 -10.76 -1.58
N ASP A 249 0.09 -9.58 -1.86
CA ASP A 249 -0.40 -8.67 -2.90
C ASP A 249 0.74 -8.27 -3.83
N PRO A 250 1.34 -9.25 -4.56
CA PRO A 250 2.47 -8.99 -5.44
C PRO A 250 2.07 -8.09 -6.62
N PRO A 251 3.03 -7.43 -7.28
CA PRO A 251 2.78 -6.87 -8.61
C PRO A 251 2.27 -7.97 -9.53
N TYR A 252 1.18 -7.70 -10.28
CA TYR A 252 0.59 -8.71 -11.15
C TYR A 252 1.46 -8.92 -12.39
N SER A 253 1.41 -10.11 -13.03
CA SER A 253 2.25 -10.45 -14.18
C SER A 253 1.92 -9.64 -15.43
N ALA A 254 2.90 -9.51 -16.35
CA ALA A 254 2.72 -8.81 -17.63
C ALA A 254 1.69 -9.50 -18.56
N GLU A 255 1.41 -10.78 -18.34
CA GLU A 255 0.39 -11.53 -19.08
C GLU A 255 -1.03 -10.99 -18.82
N GLU A 256 -1.20 -10.18 -17.78
CA GLU A 256 -2.46 -9.56 -17.39
C GLU A 256 -2.60 -8.10 -17.91
N GLU A 257 -1.90 -7.74 -19.00
CA GLU A 257 -1.97 -6.44 -19.69
C GLU A 257 -1.80 -5.21 -18.78
N ARG A 258 -0.81 -5.23 -17.93
CA ARG A 258 -0.56 -4.17 -16.97
C ARG A 258 0.42 -3.13 -17.50
N ASP A 259 0.17 -1.89 -17.13
CA ASP A 259 1.13 -0.81 -17.33
C ASP A 259 2.33 -1.00 -16.38
N ALA A 260 3.46 -1.47 -16.92
CA ALA A 260 4.68 -1.81 -16.16
C ALA A 260 5.27 -0.62 -15.37
N GLY A 261 4.85 0.61 -15.66
CA GLY A 261 5.29 1.83 -14.98
C GLY A 261 4.57 2.15 -13.67
N ILE A 262 3.64 1.31 -13.18
CA ILE A 262 2.86 1.61 -11.96
C ILE A 262 3.66 1.42 -10.69
N TYR A 263 4.58 0.45 -10.65
CA TYR A 263 5.41 0.15 -9.48
C TYR A 263 6.87 0.53 -9.72
N ALA A 264 7.51 1.11 -8.71
CA ALA A 264 8.91 1.55 -8.77
C ALA A 264 9.90 0.39 -8.96
N VAL A 265 9.52 -0.82 -8.54
CA VAL A 265 10.32 -2.04 -8.64
C VAL A 265 9.41 -3.19 -9.08
N ASP A 266 8.99 -3.15 -10.33
CA ASP A 266 8.16 -4.20 -10.93
C ASP A 266 9.03 -5.41 -11.33
N ASP A 267 8.66 -6.59 -10.85
CA ASP A 267 9.25 -7.87 -11.23
C ASP A 267 8.16 -8.76 -11.83
N LEU A 268 8.14 -8.87 -13.14
CA LEU A 268 7.13 -9.61 -13.89
C LEU A 268 7.04 -11.10 -13.56
N LYS A 269 8.07 -11.66 -12.90
CA LYS A 269 8.09 -13.06 -12.45
C LYS A 269 7.58 -13.26 -11.03
N ILE A 270 7.41 -12.18 -10.27
CA ILE A 270 7.16 -12.28 -8.83
C ILE A 270 5.83 -12.97 -8.52
N ALA A 271 4.80 -12.76 -9.32
CA ALA A 271 3.49 -13.40 -9.14
C ALA A 271 3.57 -14.93 -9.25
N HIS A 272 4.38 -15.45 -10.19
CA HIS A 272 4.62 -16.90 -10.34
C HIS A 272 5.39 -17.47 -9.14
N ASP A 273 6.43 -16.76 -8.67
CA ASP A 273 7.23 -17.18 -7.53
C ASP A 273 6.38 -17.20 -6.24
N VAL A 274 5.51 -16.21 -6.06
CA VAL A 274 4.58 -16.13 -4.93
C VAL A 274 3.56 -17.26 -4.98
N ARG A 275 2.99 -17.57 -6.15
CA ARG A 275 2.09 -18.71 -6.33
C ARG A 275 2.78 -20.04 -6.00
N ALA A 276 4.01 -20.24 -6.47
CA ALA A 276 4.79 -21.43 -6.15
C ALA A 276 5.03 -21.57 -4.63
N TRP A 277 5.30 -20.46 -3.94
CA TRP A 277 5.40 -20.44 -2.49
C TRP A 277 4.06 -20.80 -1.81
N CYS A 278 2.94 -20.29 -2.33
CA CYS A 278 1.59 -20.63 -1.86
C CYS A 278 1.29 -22.13 -2.00
N LEU A 279 1.63 -22.74 -3.14
CA LEU A 279 1.49 -24.18 -3.35
C LEU A 279 2.30 -25.02 -2.34
N ALA A 280 3.52 -24.56 -2.02
CA ALA A 280 4.40 -25.27 -1.10
C ALA A 280 4.02 -25.13 0.38
N ASN A 281 3.25 -24.09 0.76
CA ASN A 281 2.98 -23.76 2.16
C ASN A 281 1.49 -23.63 2.51
N GLY A 282 0.61 -23.69 1.53
CA GLY A 282 -0.82 -23.35 1.67
C GLY A 282 -1.63 -24.29 2.55
N ASP A 283 -1.23 -25.53 2.68
CA ASP A 283 -1.88 -26.56 3.50
C ASP A 283 -1.44 -26.54 4.98
N HIS A 284 -0.46 -25.69 5.32
CA HIS A 284 0.06 -25.62 6.69
C HIS A 284 -0.98 -25.04 7.67
N PRO A 285 -1.39 -25.77 8.73
CA PRO A 285 -2.53 -25.41 9.58
C PRO A 285 -2.31 -24.11 10.40
N LEU A 286 -1.08 -23.67 10.57
CA LEU A 286 -0.74 -22.40 11.24
C LEU A 286 -0.66 -21.20 10.28
N LEU A 287 -0.89 -21.39 8.99
CA LEU A 287 -0.79 -20.31 8.00
C LEU A 287 -2.15 -20.02 7.37
N ARG A 288 -2.70 -18.85 7.63
CA ARG A 288 -3.85 -18.30 6.93
C ARG A 288 -3.35 -17.34 5.86
N ILE A 289 -3.28 -17.84 4.63
CA ILE A 289 -2.69 -17.11 3.51
C ILE A 289 -3.80 -16.59 2.62
N VAL A 290 -3.76 -15.31 2.29
CA VAL A 290 -4.61 -14.71 1.26
C VAL A 290 -3.71 -14.14 0.17
N LEU A 291 -3.87 -14.64 -1.05
CA LEU A 291 -3.20 -14.17 -2.25
C LEU A 291 -4.16 -13.32 -3.07
N CYS A 292 -3.72 -12.12 -3.47
CA CYS A 292 -4.46 -11.19 -4.32
C CYS A 292 -4.02 -11.34 -5.79
N GLY A 293 -4.96 -11.17 -6.72
CA GLY A 293 -4.71 -11.17 -8.16
C GLY A 293 -5.95 -10.80 -8.95
N TYR A 294 -5.93 -11.05 -10.26
CA TYR A 294 -7.06 -10.77 -11.15
C TYR A 294 -7.64 -12.06 -11.73
N GLY A 295 -8.96 -12.05 -11.91
CA GLY A 295 -9.68 -13.08 -12.67
C GLY A 295 -9.40 -14.48 -12.16
N ASP A 296 -8.72 -15.28 -12.95
CA ASP A 296 -8.38 -16.69 -12.73
C ASP A 296 -6.85 -16.95 -12.67
N SER A 297 -6.05 -15.88 -12.52
CA SER A 297 -4.58 -15.94 -12.58
C SER A 297 -3.92 -16.95 -11.63
N HIS A 298 -4.60 -17.32 -10.54
CA HIS A 298 -4.10 -18.27 -9.55
C HIS A 298 -5.05 -19.46 -9.31
N ASP A 299 -5.92 -19.79 -10.25
CA ASP A 299 -6.92 -20.86 -10.10
C ASP A 299 -6.31 -22.26 -9.94
N GLU A 300 -5.05 -22.47 -10.31
CA GLU A 300 -4.26 -23.67 -9.97
C GLU A 300 -4.33 -24.00 -8.46
N LEU A 301 -4.41 -22.97 -7.60
CA LEU A 301 -4.51 -23.16 -6.16
C LEU A 301 -5.80 -23.88 -5.72
N LEU A 302 -6.87 -23.81 -6.52
CA LEU A 302 -8.15 -24.45 -6.21
C LEU A 302 -8.03 -25.98 -6.15
N GLU A 303 -7.14 -26.58 -6.94
CA GLU A 303 -6.84 -28.01 -6.92
C GLU A 303 -6.20 -28.47 -5.60
N HIS A 304 -5.67 -27.49 -4.83
CA HIS A 304 -5.04 -27.69 -3.52
C HIS A 304 -5.92 -27.23 -2.35
N GLY A 305 -7.25 -27.18 -2.55
CA GLY A 305 -8.21 -26.87 -1.50
C GLY A 305 -8.31 -25.38 -1.13
N TRP A 306 -7.68 -24.50 -1.91
CA TRP A 306 -7.88 -23.07 -1.75
C TRP A 306 -9.27 -22.65 -2.20
N ARG A 307 -9.76 -21.53 -1.69
CA ARG A 307 -11.08 -20.97 -2.04
C ARG A 307 -10.88 -19.62 -2.73
N LYS A 308 -11.70 -19.40 -3.75
CA LYS A 308 -11.71 -18.19 -4.55
C LYS A 308 -12.83 -17.25 -4.09
N VAL A 309 -12.50 -16.01 -3.80
CA VAL A 309 -13.46 -14.97 -3.41
C VAL A 309 -13.28 -13.78 -4.34
N THR A 310 -14.28 -13.47 -5.14
CA THR A 310 -14.29 -12.30 -6.00
C THR A 310 -14.91 -11.12 -5.27
N TRP A 311 -14.33 -9.93 -5.44
CA TRP A 311 -14.88 -8.71 -4.87
C TRP A 311 -14.80 -7.56 -5.88
N LYS A 312 -15.64 -6.56 -5.69
CA LYS A 312 -15.69 -5.42 -6.61
C LYS A 312 -14.91 -4.26 -6.03
N ALA A 313 -13.78 -3.92 -6.64
CA ALA A 313 -13.07 -2.68 -6.34
C ALA A 313 -13.87 -1.49 -6.91
N ASN A 314 -14.05 -0.44 -6.13
CA ASN A 314 -14.47 0.85 -6.70
C ASN A 314 -13.24 1.42 -7.40
N GLY A 315 -13.33 1.62 -8.72
CA GLY A 315 -12.23 2.08 -9.54
C GLY A 315 -11.45 3.23 -8.91
N GLY A 316 -10.16 3.02 -8.71
CA GLY A 316 -9.22 4.00 -8.19
C GLY A 316 -8.68 4.94 -9.28
N PHE A 317 -7.54 5.55 -9.05
CA PHE A 317 -6.84 6.49 -9.96
C PHE A 317 -6.60 5.96 -11.38
N GLY A 318 -6.63 4.64 -11.61
CA GLY A 318 -6.54 4.01 -12.94
C GLY A 318 -7.72 4.26 -13.88
N ASN A 319 -8.82 4.88 -13.40
CA ASN A 319 -9.99 5.19 -14.23
C ASN A 319 -9.81 6.39 -15.19
N GLN A 320 -8.65 7.03 -15.19
CA GLN A 320 -8.36 8.19 -16.06
C GLN A 320 -7.84 7.81 -17.45
N GLY A 321 -7.70 6.52 -17.74
CA GLY A 321 -7.32 5.97 -19.05
C GLY A 321 -8.50 5.32 -19.80
N ASN A 322 -8.24 4.61 -20.88
CA ASN A 322 -9.13 4.02 -21.88
C ASN A 322 -10.21 3.01 -21.39
N GLY A 323 -10.68 3.10 -20.15
CA GLY A 323 -11.74 2.22 -19.64
C GLY A 323 -11.22 0.89 -19.04
N GLN A 324 -9.97 0.51 -19.22
CA GLN A 324 -9.36 -0.71 -18.69
C GLN A 324 -9.37 -0.76 -17.15
N GLY A 325 -9.14 0.37 -16.48
CA GLY A 325 -9.20 0.44 -15.03
C GLY A 325 -10.58 0.09 -14.44
N ARG A 326 -11.67 0.29 -15.20
CA ARG A 326 -13.02 -0.14 -14.80
C ARG A 326 -13.23 -1.63 -14.99
N PHE A 327 -12.67 -2.20 -16.04
CA PHE A 327 -12.74 -3.63 -16.32
C PHE A 327 -11.95 -4.41 -15.26
N ASN A 328 -10.74 -3.99 -14.94
CA ASN A 328 -9.88 -4.61 -13.94
C ASN A 328 -10.48 -4.51 -12.53
N ALA A 329 -11.16 -3.40 -12.18
CA ALA A 329 -11.84 -3.24 -10.90
C ALA A 329 -12.95 -4.27 -10.63
N THR A 330 -13.46 -4.93 -11.66
CA THR A 330 -14.49 -6.00 -11.52
C THR A 330 -13.88 -7.40 -11.44
N GLN A 331 -12.58 -7.54 -11.64
CA GLN A 331 -11.87 -8.81 -11.68
C GLN A 331 -10.94 -9.06 -10.48
N GLU A 332 -10.92 -8.15 -9.51
CA GLU A 332 -10.15 -8.33 -8.27
C GLU A 332 -10.59 -9.62 -7.56
N THR A 333 -9.63 -10.46 -7.29
CA THR A 333 -9.87 -11.81 -6.76
C THR A 333 -8.91 -12.11 -5.62
N LEU A 334 -9.41 -12.84 -4.63
CA LEU A 334 -8.65 -13.35 -3.50
C LEU A 334 -8.66 -14.87 -3.53
N TRP A 335 -7.50 -15.49 -3.33
CA TRP A 335 -7.38 -16.92 -3.09
C TRP A 335 -7.00 -17.12 -1.63
N CYS A 336 -7.88 -17.81 -0.89
CA CYS A 336 -7.75 -18.06 0.54
C CYS A 336 -7.30 -19.50 0.77
N SER A 337 -6.20 -19.71 1.51
CA SER A 337 -5.69 -21.04 1.86
C SER A 337 -6.71 -21.85 2.70
N PRO A 338 -6.61 -23.19 2.75
CA PRO A 338 -7.54 -24.04 3.49
C PRO A 338 -7.73 -23.67 4.97
N ALA A 339 -6.67 -23.14 5.62
CA ALA A 339 -6.73 -22.72 7.03
C ALA A 339 -7.46 -21.38 7.26
N CYS A 340 -7.73 -20.59 6.20
CA CYS A 340 -8.50 -19.35 6.30
C CYS A 340 -9.94 -19.62 6.75
N LEU A 341 -10.53 -18.65 7.47
CA LEU A 341 -11.94 -18.69 7.86
C LEU A 341 -12.84 -18.41 6.65
N SER A 342 -14.08 -18.93 6.68
CA SER A 342 -15.08 -18.58 5.68
C SER A 342 -15.50 -17.13 5.81
N THR A 343 -15.64 -16.45 4.67
CA THR A 343 -16.12 -15.07 4.62
C THR A 343 -17.63 -15.02 4.57
N THR A 344 -18.22 -13.88 4.96
CA THR A 344 -19.69 -13.67 4.84
C THR A 344 -20.18 -13.77 3.41
N GLN A 345 -19.34 -13.44 2.44
CA GLN A 345 -19.67 -13.56 1.01
C GLN A 345 -19.77 -15.02 0.58
N GLU A 346 -18.87 -15.89 1.05
CA GLU A 346 -18.94 -17.34 0.81
C GLU A 346 -20.17 -17.96 1.49
N GLN A 347 -20.48 -17.55 2.72
CA GLN A 347 -21.66 -18.00 3.46
C GLN A 347 -22.97 -17.63 2.75
N GLN A 348 -23.04 -16.47 2.10
CA GLN A 348 -24.21 -16.08 1.30
C GLN A 348 -24.37 -16.94 0.04
N LEU A 349 -23.26 -17.29 -0.64
CA LEU A 349 -23.30 -18.16 -1.81
C LEU A 349 -23.75 -19.57 -1.45
N ASP A 350 -23.29 -20.12 -0.33
CA ASP A 350 -23.70 -21.44 0.17
C ASP A 350 -25.21 -21.51 0.51
N LEU A 351 -25.77 -20.40 1.03
CA LEU A 351 -27.22 -20.32 1.32
C LEU A 351 -28.09 -20.32 0.07
N TRP A 352 -27.53 -19.98 -1.09
CA TRP A 352 -28.23 -19.95 -2.38
C TRP A 352 -27.92 -21.15 -3.28
N SER A 353 -27.03 -22.05 -2.85
CA SER A 353 -26.78 -23.30 -3.57
C SER A 353 -27.97 -24.22 -3.38
N PRO A 354 -28.66 -24.70 -4.45
CA PRO A 354 -29.74 -25.64 -4.31
C PRO A 354 -29.18 -26.92 -3.70
N CYS A 355 -29.83 -27.42 -2.66
CA CYS A 355 -29.58 -28.77 -2.13
C CYS A 355 -29.76 -29.75 -3.27
N VAL A 356 -28.68 -30.41 -3.70
CA VAL A 356 -28.71 -31.52 -4.66
C VAL A 356 -29.00 -32.81 -3.92
#